data_3fd88718941685f6416c7e83eb9a98cc
#
_entry.id   3fd88718941685f6416c7e83eb9a98cc
#
_cell.length_a   1.000
_cell.length_b   1.000
_cell.length_c   1.000
_cell.angle_alpha   90.00
_cell.angle_beta   90.00
_cell.angle_gamma   90.00
#
_symmetry.space_group_name_H-M   'P 1'
#
loop_
_entity.id
_entity.type
_entity.pdbx_description
1 polymer ?
#
loop_
_entity_poly.entity_id
_entity_poly.type
_entity_poly.pdbx_seq_one_letter_code
_entity_poly.pdbx_strand_id
1 'polypeptide(L)'
;QRQMCIRDSIRANVRNPVEVEGDLYSLASCNEVGGRRLVAMMDEFGMSNLNHLSNHIIETSKSGMLDEVKRLKFGKYKNSMRIDGFEKELDLVCEMTISETGIDLDFTGTSGTSSYGINVPVTYTEAYATFGVRCVIGSRVPNNAGSLSPVRIKAPSGCILNAPHPAAVTGRHVIGQMLPDVVLGCLNQVIPDRAVSYTHLRAHETQRY
;
A
#
# COMPACT_ATOMS: atom_id res chain seq x y z
N GLN A 1 -27.29 -21.23 17.15
CA GLN A 1 -27.05 -22.27 16.12
C GLN A 1 -26.14 -21.75 14.99
N ARG A 2 -26.45 -20.61 14.35
CA ARG A 2 -25.66 -20.05 13.24
C ARG A 2 -24.21 -19.69 13.65
N GLN A 3 -24.02 -19.12 14.84
CA GLN A 3 -22.68 -18.79 15.36
C GLN A 3 -21.84 -20.05 15.66
N MET A 4 -22.46 -21.13 16.14
CA MET A 4 -21.77 -22.39 16.38
C MET A 4 -21.28 -23.00 15.05
N CYS A 5 -22.11 -23.03 14.00
CA CYS A 5 -21.70 -23.53 12.69
C CYS A 5 -20.54 -22.75 12.07
N ILE A 6 -20.53 -21.40 12.20
CA ILE A 6 -19.43 -20.56 11.72
C ILE A 6 -18.14 -20.91 12.48
N ARG A 7 -18.20 -20.99 13.80
CA ARG A 7 -17.05 -21.33 14.64
C ARG A 7 -16.48 -22.71 14.29
N ASP A 8 -17.34 -23.73 14.19
CA ASP A 8 -16.90 -25.09 13.89
C ASP A 8 -16.30 -25.20 12.47
N SER A 9 -16.88 -24.48 11.49
CA SER A 9 -16.32 -24.39 10.15
C SER A 9 -14.94 -23.75 10.14
N ILE A 10 -14.75 -22.67 10.89
CA ILE A 10 -13.46 -22.00 11.02
C ILE A 10 -12.44 -22.93 11.66
N ARG A 11 -12.78 -23.52 12.81
CA ARG A 11 -11.89 -24.47 13.51
C ARG A 11 -11.43 -25.63 12.63
N ALA A 12 -12.30 -26.12 11.75
CA ALA A 12 -12.00 -27.23 10.84
C ALA A 12 -11.10 -26.82 9.65
N ASN A 13 -11.02 -25.53 9.31
CA ASN A 13 -10.36 -25.06 8.08
C ASN A 13 -9.13 -24.16 8.32
N VAL A 14 -8.72 -23.93 9.57
CA VAL A 14 -7.55 -23.09 9.88
C VAL A 14 -6.44 -23.88 10.58
N ARG A 15 -5.20 -23.44 10.40
CA ARG A 15 -4.03 -24.09 11.01
C ARG A 15 -3.99 -23.93 12.54
N ASN A 16 -4.31 -22.73 13.05
CA ASN A 16 -4.28 -22.38 14.47
C ASN A 16 -5.69 -22.01 14.97
N PRO A 17 -6.57 -23.00 15.25
CA PRO A 17 -7.98 -22.75 15.54
C PRO A 17 -8.21 -21.82 16.73
N VAL A 18 -7.43 -21.95 17.81
CA VAL A 18 -7.59 -21.17 19.04
C VAL A 18 -7.29 -19.69 18.80
N GLU A 19 -6.18 -19.39 18.12
CA GLU A 19 -5.78 -18.02 17.81
C GLU A 19 -6.79 -17.35 16.86
N VAL A 20 -7.13 -18.03 15.76
CA VAL A 20 -8.08 -17.49 14.76
C VAL A 20 -9.47 -17.28 15.34
N GLU A 21 -9.93 -18.16 16.25
CA GLU A 21 -11.19 -17.96 16.97
C GLU A 21 -11.12 -16.72 17.88
N GLY A 22 -10.01 -16.53 18.59
CA GLY A 22 -9.74 -15.33 19.39
C GLY A 22 -9.75 -14.05 18.57
N ASP A 23 -9.11 -14.06 17.41
CA ASP A 23 -9.09 -12.95 16.47
C ASP A 23 -10.49 -12.58 15.98
N LEU A 24 -11.33 -13.57 15.67
CA LEU A 24 -12.71 -13.34 15.25
C LEU A 24 -13.55 -12.68 16.33
N TYR A 25 -13.41 -13.11 17.60
CA TYR A 25 -14.08 -12.45 18.71
C TYR A 25 -13.58 -11.01 18.91
N SER A 26 -12.28 -10.79 18.74
CA SER A 26 -11.67 -9.45 18.80
C SER A 26 -12.23 -8.53 17.71
N LEU A 27 -12.34 -9.04 16.46
CA LEU A 27 -12.96 -8.30 15.36
C LEU A 27 -14.44 -7.96 15.62
N ALA A 28 -15.20 -8.93 16.13
CA ALA A 28 -16.61 -8.71 16.48
C ALA A 28 -16.77 -7.64 17.57
N SER A 29 -15.97 -7.73 18.64
CA SER A 29 -15.93 -6.76 19.73
C SER A 29 -15.50 -5.37 19.26
N CYS A 30 -14.50 -5.30 18.38
CA CYS A 30 -14.05 -4.05 17.77
C CYS A 30 -15.18 -3.36 17.02
N ASN A 31 -15.90 -4.11 16.16
CA ASN A 31 -17.02 -3.57 15.39
C ASN A 31 -18.17 -3.10 16.31
N GLU A 32 -18.50 -3.85 17.35
CA GLU A 32 -19.55 -3.47 18.31
C GLU A 32 -19.18 -2.19 19.08
N VAL A 33 -17.98 -2.13 19.64
CA VAL A 33 -17.51 -0.96 20.39
C VAL A 33 -17.38 0.25 19.47
N GLY A 34 -16.83 0.06 18.27
CA GLY A 34 -16.69 1.12 17.26
C GLY A 34 -18.05 1.67 16.85
N GLY A 35 -19.01 0.81 16.56
CA GLY A 35 -20.36 1.20 16.19
C GLY A 35 -21.05 2.01 17.29
N ARG A 36 -21.00 1.54 18.56
CA ARG A 36 -21.58 2.28 19.69
C ARG A 36 -20.95 3.66 19.88
N ARG A 37 -19.61 3.75 19.78
CA ARG A 37 -18.91 5.03 19.93
C ARG A 37 -19.22 5.99 18.78
N LEU A 38 -19.36 5.46 17.57
CA LEU A 38 -19.73 6.26 16.41
C LEU A 38 -21.12 6.86 16.55
N VAL A 39 -22.11 6.05 16.98
CA VAL A 39 -23.47 6.52 17.22
C VAL A 39 -23.48 7.56 18.35
N ALA A 40 -22.80 7.31 19.46
CA ALA A 40 -22.71 8.26 20.56
C ALA A 40 -22.10 9.61 20.12
N MET A 41 -21.07 9.58 19.29
CA MET A 41 -20.50 10.80 18.69
C MET A 41 -21.52 11.53 17.80
N MET A 42 -22.25 10.80 16.98
CA MET A 42 -23.28 11.40 16.12
C MET A 42 -24.39 12.07 16.96
N ASP A 43 -24.81 11.44 18.04
CA ASP A 43 -25.79 12.01 18.98
C ASP A 43 -25.24 13.27 19.67
N GLU A 44 -24.00 13.23 20.15
CA GLU A 44 -23.32 14.36 20.81
C GLU A 44 -23.24 15.60 19.90
N PHE A 45 -22.95 15.39 18.62
CA PHE A 45 -22.82 16.46 17.62
C PHE A 45 -24.13 16.75 16.84
N GLY A 46 -25.24 16.09 17.16
CA GLY A 46 -26.54 16.28 16.50
C GLY A 46 -26.54 15.86 15.03
N MET A 47 -25.72 14.88 14.64
CA MET A 47 -25.57 14.44 13.26
C MET A 47 -26.53 13.29 12.94
N SER A 48 -27.39 13.47 11.94
CA SER A 48 -28.27 12.40 11.43
C SER A 48 -27.55 11.40 10.52
N ASN A 49 -26.41 11.76 9.93
CA ASN A 49 -25.54 10.92 9.10
C ASN A 49 -24.15 11.53 9.03
N LEU A 50 -23.20 10.75 8.47
CA LEU A 50 -21.78 11.14 8.36
C LEU A 50 -21.39 11.72 6.98
N ASN A 51 -22.31 11.82 6.03
CA ASN A 51 -21.98 12.15 4.64
C ASN A 51 -21.28 13.50 4.51
N HIS A 52 -21.81 14.52 5.17
CA HIS A 52 -21.21 15.87 5.09
C HIS A 52 -19.79 15.89 5.70
N LEU A 53 -19.63 15.31 6.88
CA LEU A 53 -18.34 15.25 7.57
C LEU A 53 -17.31 14.41 6.79
N SER A 54 -17.70 13.24 6.31
CA SER A 54 -16.79 12.37 5.54
C SER A 54 -16.37 13.00 4.21
N ASN A 55 -17.29 13.61 3.49
CA ASN A 55 -16.98 14.33 2.25
C ASN A 55 -16.04 15.50 2.51
N HIS A 56 -16.27 16.29 3.56
CA HIS A 56 -15.39 17.38 3.94
C HIS A 56 -13.96 16.90 4.25
N ILE A 57 -13.82 15.84 5.04
CA ILE A 57 -12.52 15.25 5.39
C ILE A 57 -11.79 14.74 4.15
N ILE A 58 -12.49 14.01 3.27
CA ILE A 58 -11.92 13.43 2.06
C ILE A 58 -11.48 14.53 1.08
N GLU A 59 -12.35 15.51 0.78
CA GLU A 59 -12.04 16.59 -0.18
C GLU A 59 -10.95 17.52 0.34
N THR A 60 -10.95 17.86 1.63
CA THR A 60 -9.87 18.65 2.26
C THR A 60 -8.53 17.94 2.18
N SER A 61 -8.50 16.64 2.47
CA SER A 61 -7.27 15.84 2.40
C SER A 61 -6.77 15.66 0.96
N LYS A 62 -7.69 15.49 0.01
CA LYS A 62 -7.37 15.42 -1.42
C LYS A 62 -6.77 16.72 -1.93
N SER A 63 -7.42 17.86 -1.63
CA SER A 63 -6.92 19.18 -1.99
C SER A 63 -5.54 19.42 -1.39
N GLY A 64 -5.36 19.16 -0.09
CA GLY A 64 -4.07 19.29 0.58
C GLY A 64 -2.96 18.45 -0.06
N MET A 65 -3.27 17.21 -0.49
CA MET A 65 -2.29 16.37 -1.19
C MET A 65 -1.99 16.91 -2.60
N LEU A 66 -2.98 17.38 -3.35
CA LEU A 66 -2.77 17.99 -4.66
C LEU A 66 -1.93 19.27 -4.56
N ASP A 67 -2.13 20.07 -3.51
CA ASP A 67 -1.32 21.28 -3.30
C ASP A 67 0.16 20.94 -3.01
N GLU A 68 0.44 19.85 -2.30
CA GLU A 68 1.81 19.34 -2.14
C GLU A 68 2.39 18.84 -3.47
N VAL A 69 1.60 18.14 -4.29
CA VAL A 69 2.03 17.65 -5.62
C VAL A 69 2.33 18.82 -6.57
N LYS A 70 1.55 19.88 -6.56
CA LYS A 70 1.77 21.09 -7.40
C LYS A 70 3.07 21.81 -7.09
N ARG A 71 3.67 21.60 -5.91
CA ARG A 71 4.98 22.18 -5.57
C ARG A 71 6.14 21.41 -6.17
N LEU A 72 5.88 20.24 -6.75
CA LEU A 72 6.89 19.41 -7.37
C LEU A 72 7.12 19.82 -8.83
N LYS A 73 8.29 19.52 -9.35
CA LYS A 73 8.56 19.68 -10.77
C LYS A 73 7.77 18.62 -11.56
N PHE A 74 6.87 19.06 -12.43
CA PHE A 74 6.13 18.17 -13.32
C PHE A 74 7.03 17.51 -14.33
N GLY A 75 6.73 16.27 -14.68
CA GLY A 75 7.53 15.50 -15.63
C GLY A 75 7.44 13.99 -15.41
N LYS A 76 8.29 13.29 -16.16
CA LYS A 76 8.44 11.84 -16.07
C LYS A 76 9.80 11.49 -15.48
N TYR A 77 9.80 10.56 -14.55
CA TYR A 77 10.96 10.13 -13.79
C TYR A 77 11.00 8.61 -13.78
N LYS A 78 12.13 8.03 -14.09
CA LYS A 78 12.29 6.58 -14.17
C LYS A 78 13.26 6.08 -13.12
N ASN A 79 12.93 4.95 -12.52
CA ASN A 79 13.86 4.19 -11.68
C ASN A 79 13.66 2.70 -11.90
N SER A 80 14.72 1.94 -11.71
CA SER A 80 14.67 0.48 -11.71
C SER A 80 15.58 -0.06 -10.63
N MET A 81 15.19 -1.18 -10.06
CA MET A 81 15.97 -1.92 -9.08
C MET A 81 16.06 -3.37 -9.51
N ARG A 82 17.26 -3.92 -9.54
CA ARG A 82 17.49 -5.35 -9.74
C ARG A 82 17.67 -6.00 -8.39
N ILE A 83 16.97 -7.09 -8.19
CA ILE A 83 16.98 -7.86 -6.95
C ILE A 83 17.21 -9.33 -7.28
N ASP A 84 17.74 -10.07 -6.32
CA ASP A 84 17.85 -11.51 -6.42
C ASP A 84 16.46 -12.15 -6.40
N GLY A 85 16.24 -13.11 -7.27
CA GLY A 85 15.10 -14.02 -7.25
C GLY A 85 15.56 -15.42 -6.89
N PHE A 86 14.62 -16.36 -6.78
CA PHE A 86 14.99 -17.77 -6.52
C PHE A 86 15.38 -18.51 -7.80
N GLU A 87 14.73 -18.20 -8.94
CA GLU A 87 15.04 -18.81 -10.23
C GLU A 87 15.97 -17.95 -11.07
N LYS A 88 15.80 -16.64 -10.99
CA LYS A 88 16.50 -15.64 -11.79
C LYS A 88 16.42 -14.28 -11.13
N GLU A 89 17.30 -13.39 -11.52
CA GLU A 89 17.21 -11.97 -11.16
C GLU A 89 15.87 -11.37 -11.61
N LEU A 90 15.36 -10.45 -10.82
CA LEU A 90 14.10 -9.76 -11.05
C LEU A 90 14.35 -8.26 -11.16
N ASP A 91 13.80 -7.64 -12.20
CA ASP A 91 13.81 -6.20 -12.38
C ASP A 91 12.46 -5.62 -11.92
N LEU A 92 12.52 -4.68 -10.99
CA LEU A 92 11.40 -3.83 -10.61
C LEU A 92 11.58 -2.49 -11.32
N VAL A 93 10.65 -2.12 -12.18
CA VAL A 93 10.72 -0.89 -12.98
C VAL A 93 9.56 0.01 -12.62
N CYS A 94 9.82 1.30 -12.43
CA CYS A 94 8.78 2.31 -12.19
C CYS A 94 9.03 3.52 -13.09
N GLU A 95 8.02 3.93 -13.84
CA GLU A 95 7.94 5.26 -14.46
C GLU A 95 6.92 6.08 -13.67
N MET A 96 7.39 7.12 -13.00
CA MET A 96 6.56 8.08 -12.26
C MET A 96 6.26 9.27 -13.16
N THR A 97 4.99 9.62 -13.31
CA THR A 97 4.55 10.84 -13.96
C THR A 97 3.94 11.78 -12.92
N ILE A 98 4.53 12.96 -12.75
CA ILE A 98 3.99 14.02 -11.87
C ILE A 98 3.30 15.05 -12.74
N SER A 99 2.05 15.32 -12.43
CA SER A 99 1.20 16.29 -13.15
C SER A 99 0.34 17.10 -12.18
N GLU A 100 -0.40 18.06 -12.69
CA GLU A 100 -1.36 18.86 -11.91
C GLU A 100 -2.44 17.99 -11.25
N THR A 101 -2.78 16.85 -11.85
CA THR A 101 -3.83 15.94 -11.36
C THR A 101 -3.35 14.88 -10.38
N GLY A 102 -2.03 14.81 -10.11
CA GLY A 102 -1.46 13.84 -9.17
C GLY A 102 -0.21 13.16 -9.67
N ILE A 103 0.05 11.98 -9.12
CA ILE A 103 1.22 11.14 -9.39
C ILE A 103 0.73 9.80 -9.94
N ASP A 104 1.18 9.45 -11.13
CA ASP A 104 0.96 8.15 -11.74
C ASP A 104 2.24 7.31 -11.63
N LEU A 105 2.14 6.09 -11.12
CA LEU A 105 3.21 5.12 -11.02
C LEU A 105 2.91 3.95 -11.97
N ASP A 106 3.66 3.85 -13.06
CA ASP A 106 3.55 2.75 -14.04
C ASP A 106 4.71 1.77 -13.84
N PHE A 107 4.39 0.54 -13.46
CA PHE A 107 5.33 -0.56 -13.27
C PHE A 107 5.52 -1.43 -14.53
N THR A 108 5.15 -0.93 -15.70
CA THR A 108 5.40 -1.60 -16.98
C THR A 108 6.90 -1.82 -17.19
N GLY A 109 7.28 -3.05 -17.55
CA GLY A 109 8.68 -3.48 -17.69
C GLY A 109 9.21 -4.24 -16.47
N THR A 110 8.45 -4.31 -15.38
CA THR A 110 8.75 -5.19 -14.23
C THR A 110 8.67 -6.67 -14.65
N SER A 111 9.56 -7.49 -14.09
CA SER A 111 9.65 -8.92 -14.35
C SER A 111 8.32 -9.66 -14.13
N GLY A 112 8.14 -10.77 -14.85
CA GLY A 112 6.98 -11.66 -14.71
C GLY A 112 6.93 -12.36 -13.35
N THR A 113 5.86 -13.12 -13.13
CA THR A 113 5.66 -13.92 -11.90
C THR A 113 6.74 -14.98 -11.72
N SER A 114 7.04 -15.29 -10.46
CA SER A 114 7.88 -16.41 -10.02
C SER A 114 7.05 -17.65 -9.72
N SER A 115 7.65 -18.85 -9.86
CA SER A 115 7.04 -20.10 -9.37
C SER A 115 7.06 -20.19 -7.84
N TYR A 116 7.87 -19.37 -7.17
CA TYR A 116 7.96 -19.29 -5.71
C TYR A 116 6.95 -18.30 -5.12
N GLY A 117 6.73 -18.41 -3.81
CA GLY A 117 5.72 -17.65 -3.08
C GLY A 117 6.00 -16.15 -2.88
N ILE A 118 6.84 -15.53 -3.71
CA ILE A 118 7.25 -14.13 -3.60
C ILE A 118 6.45 -13.15 -4.47
N ASN A 119 5.45 -13.65 -5.17
CA ASN A 119 4.59 -12.80 -6.00
C ASN A 119 3.74 -11.84 -5.15
N VAL A 120 3.42 -10.70 -5.72
CA VAL A 120 2.72 -9.61 -5.02
C VAL A 120 1.34 -9.38 -5.66
N PRO A 121 0.24 -9.44 -4.89
CA PRO A 121 -1.07 -9.00 -5.35
C PRO A 121 -1.08 -7.48 -5.63
N VAL A 122 -1.87 -7.03 -6.60
CA VAL A 122 -1.92 -5.62 -6.99
C VAL A 122 -2.27 -4.69 -5.81
N THR A 123 -3.18 -5.10 -4.92
CA THR A 123 -3.56 -4.31 -3.74
C THR A 123 -2.40 -4.07 -2.77
N TYR A 124 -1.48 -5.04 -2.66
CA TYR A 124 -0.26 -4.88 -1.86
C TYR A 124 0.72 -3.91 -2.56
N THR A 125 0.84 -4.01 -3.89
CA THR A 125 1.63 -3.08 -4.70
C THR A 125 1.12 -1.65 -4.57
N GLU A 126 -0.20 -1.43 -4.66
CA GLU A 126 -0.84 -0.14 -4.45
C GLU A 126 -0.53 0.44 -3.07
N ALA A 127 -0.65 -0.38 -2.02
CA ALA A 127 -0.38 0.05 -0.65
C ALA A 127 1.07 0.50 -0.45
N TYR A 128 2.04 -0.32 -0.86
CA TYR A 128 3.45 -0.05 -0.62
C TYR A 128 4.04 1.01 -1.56
N ALA A 129 3.59 1.07 -2.82
CA ALA A 129 3.99 2.15 -3.73
C ALA A 129 3.46 3.51 -3.26
N THR A 130 2.20 3.56 -2.84
CA THR A 130 1.60 4.77 -2.24
C THR A 130 2.29 5.16 -0.94
N PHE A 131 2.66 4.18 -0.10
CA PHE A 131 3.44 4.43 1.11
C PHE A 131 4.77 5.11 0.78
N GLY A 132 5.51 4.65 -0.25
CA GLY A 132 6.74 5.29 -0.69
C GLY A 132 6.56 6.77 -1.05
N VAL A 133 5.48 7.13 -1.74
CA VAL A 133 5.12 8.53 -2.02
C VAL A 133 4.83 9.29 -0.73
N ARG A 134 4.03 8.70 0.18
CA ARG A 134 3.60 9.33 1.43
C ARG A 134 4.72 9.57 2.44
N CYS A 135 5.81 8.81 2.37
CA CYS A 135 6.98 9.04 3.21
C CYS A 135 7.59 10.44 3.03
N VAL A 136 7.46 11.02 1.84
CA VAL A 136 8.12 12.31 1.51
C VAL A 136 7.17 13.41 1.05
N ILE A 137 5.96 13.07 0.59
CA ILE A 137 4.98 14.02 0.08
C ILE A 137 3.76 14.06 0.99
N GLY A 138 3.33 15.26 1.35
CA GLY A 138 2.12 15.51 2.11
C GLY A 138 2.16 15.00 3.56
N SER A 139 3.30 15.05 4.25
CA SER A 139 3.47 14.59 5.63
C SER A 139 2.50 15.24 6.64
N ARG A 140 1.99 16.45 6.33
CA ARG A 140 1.03 17.18 7.15
C ARG A 140 -0.43 16.89 6.79
N VAL A 141 -0.67 16.17 5.70
CA VAL A 141 -2.02 15.82 5.25
C VAL A 141 -2.45 14.51 5.93
N PRO A 142 -3.61 14.44 6.59
CA PRO A 142 -4.10 13.21 7.21
C PRO A 142 -4.17 12.05 6.21
N ASN A 143 -3.80 10.84 6.66
CA ASN A 143 -3.80 9.65 5.82
C ASN A 143 -5.23 9.08 5.73
N ASN A 144 -5.87 9.24 4.59
CA ASN A 144 -7.21 8.72 4.28
C ASN A 144 -7.41 8.57 2.76
N ALA A 145 -8.57 8.09 2.35
CA ALA A 145 -8.89 7.89 0.93
C ALA A 145 -8.72 9.16 0.08
N GLY A 146 -8.98 10.34 0.63
CA GLY A 146 -8.78 11.62 -0.06
C GLY A 146 -7.32 11.90 -0.37
N SER A 147 -6.44 11.81 0.63
CA SER A 147 -5.00 12.06 0.44
C SER A 147 -4.31 11.01 -0.42
N LEU A 148 -4.84 9.79 -0.50
CA LEU A 148 -4.28 8.71 -1.31
C LEU A 148 -4.77 8.77 -2.77
N SER A 149 -5.96 9.33 -3.04
CA SER A 149 -6.59 9.35 -4.36
C SER A 149 -5.78 10.02 -5.48
N PRO A 150 -4.92 11.03 -5.23
CA PRO A 150 -4.06 11.58 -6.27
C PRO A 150 -2.89 10.68 -6.68
N VAL A 151 -2.63 9.57 -5.97
CA VAL A 151 -1.59 8.59 -6.33
C VAL A 151 -2.25 7.41 -7.01
N ARG A 152 -1.96 7.23 -8.28
CA ARG A 152 -2.54 6.17 -9.12
C ARG A 152 -1.47 5.18 -9.52
N ILE A 153 -1.76 3.89 -9.38
CA ILE A 153 -0.83 2.81 -9.65
C ILE A 153 -1.32 1.97 -10.83
N LYS A 154 -0.41 1.65 -11.73
CA LYS A 154 -0.61 0.73 -12.84
C LYS A 154 0.48 -0.32 -12.81
N ALA A 155 0.10 -1.59 -12.68
CA ALA A 155 0.98 -2.74 -12.82
C ALA A 155 0.36 -3.72 -13.83
N PRO A 156 1.09 -4.11 -14.89
CA PRO A 156 0.57 -5.07 -15.87
C PRO A 156 0.21 -6.40 -15.22
N SER A 157 -0.94 -6.98 -15.64
CA SER A 157 -1.32 -8.32 -15.18
C SER A 157 -0.26 -9.35 -15.58
N GLY A 158 0.11 -10.23 -14.67
CA GLY A 158 1.13 -11.27 -14.89
C GLY A 158 2.57 -10.81 -14.62
N CYS A 159 2.81 -9.54 -14.26
CA CYS A 159 4.08 -9.16 -13.65
C CYS A 159 4.09 -9.56 -12.17
N ILE A 160 5.30 -9.65 -11.57
CA ILE A 160 5.47 -10.06 -10.17
C ILE A 160 4.75 -9.14 -9.18
N LEU A 161 4.46 -7.89 -9.56
CA LEU A 161 3.75 -6.88 -8.77
C LEU A 161 2.22 -6.88 -8.99
N ASN A 162 1.72 -7.69 -9.90
CA ASN A 162 0.29 -7.92 -10.16
C ASN A 162 0.08 -9.37 -10.59
N ALA A 163 0.39 -10.26 -9.67
CA ALA A 163 0.29 -11.68 -9.89
C ALA A 163 -1.18 -12.14 -9.85
N PRO A 164 -1.70 -12.76 -10.93
CA PRO A 164 -3.05 -13.28 -10.96
C PRO A 164 -3.17 -14.57 -10.12
N HIS A 165 -4.37 -14.83 -9.61
CA HIS A 165 -4.67 -16.12 -8.99
C HIS A 165 -4.47 -17.27 -10.01
N PRO A 166 -3.89 -18.42 -9.64
CA PRO A 166 -3.52 -18.90 -8.30
C PRO A 166 -2.05 -18.72 -7.91
N ALA A 167 -1.39 -17.68 -8.36
CA ALA A 167 0.02 -17.45 -8.03
C ALA A 167 0.28 -17.49 -6.51
N ALA A 168 1.41 -18.10 -6.12
CA ALA A 168 1.81 -18.19 -4.71
C ALA A 168 2.30 -16.83 -4.19
N VAL A 169 1.69 -16.33 -3.10
CA VAL A 169 1.91 -14.97 -2.56
C VAL A 169 2.27 -14.94 -1.08
N THR A 170 2.63 -16.09 -0.49
CA THR A 170 2.90 -16.20 0.96
C THR A 170 4.02 -15.25 1.41
N GLY A 171 5.11 -15.16 0.63
CA GLY A 171 6.27 -14.30 0.86
C GLY A 171 6.20 -12.96 0.13
N ARG A 172 5.01 -12.44 -0.22
CA ARG A 172 4.83 -11.18 -0.96
C ARG A 172 5.56 -9.98 -0.36
N HIS A 173 5.82 -9.99 0.94
CA HIS A 173 6.55 -8.94 1.62
C HIS A 173 8.02 -8.84 1.18
N VAL A 174 8.63 -9.94 0.74
CA VAL A 174 10.03 -9.97 0.27
C VAL A 174 10.22 -9.00 -0.91
N ILE A 175 9.30 -9.02 -1.87
CA ILE A 175 9.33 -8.11 -3.03
C ILE A 175 8.63 -6.78 -2.71
N GLY A 176 7.47 -6.86 -2.04
CA GLY A 176 6.64 -5.68 -1.81
C GLY A 176 7.31 -4.58 -0.99
N GLN A 177 8.15 -4.95 -0.01
CA GLN A 177 8.89 -3.97 0.80
C GLN A 177 9.97 -3.20 0.01
N MET A 178 10.32 -3.64 -1.22
CA MET A 178 11.24 -2.92 -2.11
C MET A 178 10.56 -1.80 -2.89
N LEU A 179 9.22 -1.80 -2.97
CA LEU A 179 8.46 -0.82 -3.73
C LEU A 179 8.70 0.64 -3.26
N PRO A 180 8.72 0.95 -1.96
CA PRO A 180 9.08 2.28 -1.50
C PRO A 180 10.43 2.74 -2.04
N ASP A 181 11.46 1.87 -2.06
CA ASP A 181 12.79 2.23 -2.56
C ASP A 181 12.78 2.53 -4.07
N VAL A 182 12.04 1.74 -4.85
CA VAL A 182 11.87 1.99 -6.30
C VAL A 182 11.19 3.34 -6.54
N VAL A 183 10.15 3.66 -5.77
CA VAL A 183 9.41 4.92 -5.85
C VAL A 183 10.27 6.10 -5.37
N LEU A 184 10.99 5.94 -4.26
CA LEU A 184 11.92 6.95 -3.74
C LEU A 184 13.05 7.26 -4.73
N GLY A 185 13.52 6.27 -5.50
CA GLY A 185 14.50 6.51 -6.57
C GLY A 185 13.96 7.39 -7.72
N CYS A 186 12.65 7.35 -8.00
CA CYS A 186 12.01 8.32 -8.90
C CYS A 186 11.93 9.71 -8.23
N LEU A 187 11.50 9.77 -6.98
CA LEU A 187 11.33 11.03 -6.21
C LEU A 187 12.65 11.73 -5.93
N ASN A 188 13.75 10.99 -5.78
CA ASN A 188 15.08 11.57 -5.60
C ASN A 188 15.52 12.48 -6.76
N GLN A 189 15.02 12.23 -7.97
CA GLN A 189 15.28 13.09 -9.14
C GLN A 189 14.51 14.42 -9.08
N VAL A 190 13.51 14.53 -8.21
CA VAL A 190 12.63 15.70 -8.04
C VAL A 190 12.95 16.47 -6.77
N ILE A 191 13.15 15.76 -5.65
CA ILE A 191 13.37 16.28 -4.30
C ILE A 191 14.52 15.54 -3.60
N PRO A 192 15.76 15.68 -4.08
CA PRO A 192 16.90 14.91 -3.59
C PRO A 192 17.15 15.09 -2.09
N ASP A 193 16.86 16.26 -1.53
CA ASP A 193 17.06 16.57 -0.11
C ASP A 193 16.08 15.82 0.83
N ARG A 194 15.01 15.25 0.30
CA ARG A 194 13.95 14.60 1.09
C ARG A 194 13.77 13.12 0.76
N ALA A 195 14.14 12.69 -0.43
CA ALA A 195 13.96 11.32 -0.91
C ALA A 195 15.29 10.55 -0.83
N VAL A 196 15.69 10.19 0.38
CA VAL A 196 16.89 9.36 0.62
C VAL A 196 16.47 7.90 0.63
N SER A 197 16.92 7.13 -0.36
CA SER A 197 16.71 5.68 -0.41
C SER A 197 17.75 4.95 0.44
N TYR A 198 17.38 3.81 1.02
CA TYR A 198 18.24 2.93 1.82
C TYR A 198 19.37 2.22 1.04
N THR A 199 19.66 2.63 -0.19
CA THR A 199 20.68 2.01 -1.05
C THR A 199 22.06 1.94 -0.39
N HIS A 200 22.38 2.80 0.56
CA HIS A 200 23.67 2.79 1.27
C HIS A 200 23.75 1.75 2.40
N LEU A 201 22.65 1.33 3.00
CA LEU A 201 22.69 0.33 4.07
C LEU A 201 22.86 -1.11 3.55
N ARG A 202 22.40 -1.40 2.33
CA ARG A 202 22.52 -2.73 1.71
C ARG A 202 23.95 -3.09 1.27
N ALA A 203 24.75 -2.12 0.89
CA ALA A 203 26.14 -2.36 0.52
C ALA A 203 27.01 -2.87 1.68
N HIS A 204 26.57 -2.67 2.93
CA HIS A 204 27.29 -3.15 4.12
C HIS A 204 26.76 -4.49 4.65
N GLU A 205 25.52 -4.90 4.36
CA GLU A 205 24.97 -6.17 4.83
C GLU A 205 25.31 -7.37 3.92
N THR A 206 25.56 -7.15 2.65
CA THR A 206 25.92 -8.23 1.70
C THR A 206 27.36 -8.73 1.83
N GLN A 207 28.18 -8.13 2.69
CA GLN A 207 29.58 -8.58 2.93
C GLN A 207 29.74 -9.53 4.14
N ARG A 208 28.66 -10.03 4.73
CA ARG A 208 28.75 -10.87 5.96
C ARG A 208 28.06 -12.24 5.87
N TYR A 209 27.90 -12.81 4.67
CA TYR A 209 27.56 -14.24 4.56
C TYR A 209 28.37 -14.91 3.46
#